data_c660f75af4cea6794e200d3a3c23d9d6
#
_entry.id   c660f75af4cea6794e200d3a3c23d9d6
#
_cell.length_a   1.000
_cell.length_b   1.000
_cell.length_c   1.000
_cell.angle_alpha   90.00
_cell.angle_beta   90.00
_cell.angle_gamma   90.00
#
_symmetry.space_group_name_H-M   'P 1'
#
loop_
_entity.id
_entity.type
_entity.pdbx_description
1 polymer ?
#
loop_
_entity_poly.entity_id
_entity_poly.type
_entity_poly.pdbx_seq_one_letter_code
_entity_poly.pdbx_strand_id
1 'polypeptide(L)'
;KGLPKVKAECTWIPWTYDRLTFRSGYGAGIDSPGWYHYLWHHPEDDGTWWVSRIAALLRKKDMDISVAHVIETVRLAQTTAALRGLPAPTLEEYNEAVTTVMGFGDDMLLQLVRESLIVGNCLGKVPEAVPKVPLLIDVERQQKRLRVPFTAEIKEMTLDLRKETDLERSLFFHRLALLDIDWAKPETAGGKGTFKEKWSLYHRPEQIVCIIERAVWGNTVEEAVQKYVSDRMTGITRIPELTGLLDRVIPANLPELVEAMTIRLDRLSAASTDIVEMMEAVPDLVNIVRYGDVRNLDFSKVGNMLRAMVARILAGGLLVCINIDEEAAGELLEHLSATNYAVSTLDDEELNGMWYGFVQQIRNSSGAHPLLSGYAARILYDKGRISREEMRDTLSFYSSVGNAPSDIAYWFEGFLRASGSVLLLDDNLWQLVNGW
;
A
#
# COMPACT_ATOMS: atom_id res chain seq x y z
N LYS A 1 13.53 -7.36 49.10
CA LYS A 1 12.98 -6.15 49.76
C LYS A 1 13.81 -4.95 49.28
N GLY A 2 13.23 -4.01 48.48
CA GLY A 2 13.91 -2.79 48.06
C GLY A 2 13.83 -2.45 46.59
N LEU A 3 13.10 -3.21 45.76
CA LEU A 3 12.87 -2.77 44.37
C LEU A 3 11.88 -1.58 44.35
N PRO A 4 12.14 -0.57 43.53
CA PRO A 4 11.23 0.56 43.41
C PRO A 4 9.84 0.06 42.95
N LYS A 5 8.78 0.53 43.61
CA LYS A 5 7.40 0.23 43.20
C LYS A 5 7.08 1.06 41.98
N VAL A 6 6.95 0.42 40.84
CA VAL A 6 6.45 1.04 39.60
C VAL A 6 4.96 0.83 39.54
N LYS A 7 4.19 1.89 39.30
CA LYS A 7 2.76 1.78 39.00
C LYS A 7 2.62 1.18 37.62
N ALA A 8 2.12 -0.07 37.54
CA ALA A 8 1.83 -0.76 36.30
C ALA A 8 0.31 -0.95 36.19
N GLU A 9 -0.22 -0.71 35.02
CA GLU A 9 -1.61 -1.01 34.66
C GLU A 9 -1.60 -2.17 33.66
N CYS A 10 -2.48 -3.14 33.87
CA CYS A 10 -2.61 -4.30 32.99
C CYS A 10 -3.95 -4.24 32.29
N THR A 11 -3.96 -4.61 31.02
CA THR A 11 -5.19 -4.77 30.24
C THR A 11 -5.17 -6.11 29.51
N TRP A 12 -6.32 -6.56 29.04
CA TRP A 12 -6.43 -7.77 28.23
C TRP A 12 -6.65 -7.40 26.77
N ILE A 13 -6.12 -8.23 25.87
CA ILE A 13 -6.20 -8.06 24.44
C ILE A 13 -7.04 -9.20 23.87
N PRO A 14 -8.06 -8.93 23.03
CA PRO A 14 -8.79 -9.98 22.35
C PRO A 14 -7.88 -10.67 21.33
N TRP A 15 -7.84 -12.02 21.38
CA TRP A 15 -7.06 -12.83 20.46
C TRP A 15 -7.95 -13.37 19.34
N THR A 16 -7.36 -13.58 18.16
CA THR A 16 -7.98 -14.26 17.03
C THR A 16 -7.55 -15.73 17.02
N TYR A 17 -8.37 -16.61 16.42
CA TYR A 17 -8.07 -18.04 16.38
C TYR A 17 -6.85 -18.35 15.52
N ASP A 18 -6.63 -17.63 14.43
CA ASP A 18 -5.41 -17.75 13.62
C ASP A 18 -4.16 -17.51 14.46
N ARG A 19 -4.19 -16.53 15.35
CA ARG A 19 -3.06 -16.24 16.22
C ARG A 19 -2.79 -17.36 17.23
N LEU A 20 -3.79 -18.06 17.69
CA LEU A 20 -3.63 -19.20 18.59
C LEU A 20 -2.86 -20.36 17.93
N THR A 21 -2.87 -20.46 16.59
CA THR A 21 -2.15 -21.52 15.88
C THR A 21 -0.63 -21.33 15.85
N PHE A 22 -0.14 -20.13 16.11
CA PHE A 22 1.29 -19.81 16.06
C PHE A 22 2.05 -20.51 17.18
N ARG A 23 3.17 -21.15 16.85
CA ARG A 23 4.03 -21.88 17.79
C ARG A 23 5.13 -21.03 18.41
N SER A 24 5.28 -19.77 17.96
CA SER A 24 6.28 -18.82 18.46
C SER A 24 5.68 -17.44 18.63
N GLY A 25 6.33 -16.58 19.40
CA GLY A 25 5.84 -15.24 19.70
C GLY A 25 4.61 -15.28 20.61
N TYR A 26 3.53 -14.61 20.20
CA TYR A 26 2.28 -14.55 20.96
C TYR A 26 1.28 -15.67 20.59
N GLY A 27 1.73 -16.80 20.06
CA GLY A 27 0.89 -17.94 19.71
C GLY A 27 0.83 -18.97 20.84
N ALA A 28 -0.17 -19.87 20.79
CA ALA A 28 -0.34 -20.96 21.73
C ALA A 28 -0.06 -22.35 21.12
N GLY A 29 0.19 -22.42 19.78
CA GLY A 29 0.48 -23.66 19.07
C GLY A 29 -0.71 -24.61 18.96
N ILE A 30 -1.95 -24.07 18.97
CA ILE A 30 -3.18 -24.85 18.85
C ILE A 30 -3.53 -24.95 17.36
N ASP A 31 -3.35 -26.12 16.73
CA ASP A 31 -3.50 -26.28 15.29
C ASP A 31 -4.94 -26.16 14.79
N SER A 32 -5.95 -26.34 15.68
CA SER A 32 -7.37 -26.40 15.32
C SER A 32 -8.29 -25.72 16.34
N PRO A 33 -8.16 -24.41 16.58
CA PRO A 33 -8.99 -23.71 17.59
C PRO A 33 -10.48 -23.80 17.30
N GLY A 34 -10.90 -23.71 16.04
CA GLY A 34 -12.30 -23.81 15.63
C GLY A 34 -12.90 -25.20 15.91
N TRP A 35 -12.11 -26.27 15.75
CA TRP A 35 -12.52 -27.62 16.13
C TRP A 35 -12.77 -27.74 17.63
N TYR A 36 -11.85 -27.26 18.49
CA TYR A 36 -12.04 -27.26 19.94
C TYR A 36 -13.23 -26.39 20.37
N HIS A 37 -13.44 -25.26 19.69
CA HIS A 37 -14.63 -24.43 19.91
C HIS A 37 -15.92 -25.19 19.59
N TYR A 38 -15.95 -25.92 18.48
CA TYR A 38 -17.08 -26.76 18.11
C TYR A 38 -17.35 -27.83 19.20
N LEU A 39 -16.35 -28.61 19.62
CA LEU A 39 -16.49 -29.64 20.64
C LEU A 39 -17.04 -29.07 21.97
N TRP A 40 -16.59 -27.87 22.33
CA TRP A 40 -17.05 -27.22 23.55
C TRP A 40 -18.51 -26.79 23.50
N HIS A 41 -18.99 -26.31 22.36
CA HIS A 41 -20.35 -25.79 22.21
C HIS A 41 -21.36 -26.85 21.77
N HIS A 42 -20.90 -27.95 21.22
CA HIS A 42 -21.75 -29.04 20.72
C HIS A 42 -21.30 -30.39 21.23
N PRO A 43 -21.26 -30.61 22.57
CA PRO A 43 -20.71 -31.83 23.16
C PRO A 43 -21.52 -33.10 22.85
N GLU A 44 -22.81 -32.95 22.54
CA GLU A 44 -23.72 -34.06 22.22
C GLU A 44 -23.88 -34.27 20.67
N ASP A 45 -23.17 -33.52 19.83
CA ASP A 45 -23.31 -33.67 18.40
C ASP A 45 -22.57 -34.92 17.88
N ASP A 46 -23.20 -35.63 16.97
CA ASP A 46 -22.63 -36.82 16.32
C ASP A 46 -21.70 -36.53 15.13
N GLY A 47 -21.36 -35.25 14.93
CA GLY A 47 -20.59 -34.71 13.81
C GLY A 47 -21.45 -34.15 12.67
N THR A 48 -22.76 -34.30 12.78
CA THR A 48 -23.68 -33.82 11.73
C THR A 48 -23.60 -32.30 11.59
N TRP A 49 -23.54 -31.56 12.70
CA TRP A 49 -23.38 -30.10 12.67
C TRP A 49 -22.07 -29.69 12.00
N TRP A 50 -20.96 -30.32 12.39
CA TRP A 50 -19.63 -30.03 11.85
C TRP A 50 -19.56 -30.22 10.34
N VAL A 51 -19.98 -31.41 9.88
CA VAL A 51 -19.98 -31.75 8.44
C VAL A 51 -20.96 -30.88 7.66
N SER A 52 -22.11 -30.52 8.25
CA SER A 52 -23.06 -29.60 7.62
C SER A 52 -22.47 -28.20 7.41
N ARG A 53 -21.64 -27.71 8.36
CA ARG A 53 -20.92 -26.43 8.22
C ARG A 53 -19.88 -26.50 7.10
N ILE A 54 -19.14 -27.61 7.01
CA ILE A 54 -18.22 -27.85 5.87
C ILE A 54 -18.99 -27.82 4.55
N ALA A 55 -20.08 -28.56 4.43
CA ALA A 55 -20.92 -28.58 3.24
C ALA A 55 -21.45 -27.18 2.88
N ALA A 56 -21.83 -26.38 3.87
CA ALA A 56 -22.28 -25.01 3.64
C ALA A 56 -21.17 -24.10 3.13
N LEU A 57 -19.93 -24.26 3.61
CA LEU A 57 -18.77 -23.54 3.10
C LEU A 57 -18.44 -23.91 1.65
N LEU A 58 -18.46 -25.20 1.34
CA LEU A 58 -18.18 -25.70 0.00
C LEU A 58 -19.24 -25.23 -1.03
N ARG A 59 -20.52 -25.24 -0.63
CA ARG A 59 -21.61 -24.68 -1.47
C ARG A 59 -21.43 -23.17 -1.75
N LYS A 60 -20.92 -22.40 -0.80
CA LYS A 60 -20.57 -20.97 -1.04
C LYS A 60 -19.44 -20.78 -2.04
N LYS A 61 -18.69 -21.83 -2.33
CA LYS A 61 -17.63 -21.87 -3.35
C LYS A 61 -18.10 -22.56 -4.63
N ASP A 62 -19.43 -22.58 -4.87
CA ASP A 62 -20.08 -23.13 -6.05
C ASP A 62 -19.83 -24.64 -6.25
N MET A 63 -19.58 -25.37 -5.16
CA MET A 63 -19.44 -26.83 -5.20
C MET A 63 -20.79 -27.51 -4.98
N ASP A 64 -21.09 -28.53 -5.80
CA ASP A 64 -22.36 -29.28 -5.72
C ASP A 64 -22.31 -30.36 -4.63
N ILE A 65 -22.52 -29.92 -3.39
CA ILE A 65 -22.54 -30.79 -2.21
C ILE A 65 -23.98 -31.04 -1.78
N SER A 66 -24.45 -32.29 -1.95
CA SER A 66 -25.78 -32.73 -1.58
C SER A 66 -25.89 -33.08 -0.06
N VAL A 67 -27.13 -33.28 0.41
CA VAL A 67 -27.39 -33.82 1.76
C VAL A 67 -26.87 -35.27 1.89
N ALA A 68 -26.90 -36.03 0.82
CA ALA A 68 -26.36 -37.37 0.81
C ALA A 68 -24.86 -37.41 1.11
N HIS A 69 -24.09 -36.47 0.53
CA HIS A 69 -22.65 -36.31 0.88
C HIS A 69 -22.44 -36.08 2.36
N VAL A 70 -23.26 -35.24 3.01
CA VAL A 70 -23.18 -34.99 4.48
C VAL A 70 -23.39 -36.28 5.25
N ILE A 71 -24.46 -37.05 4.93
CA ILE A 71 -24.79 -38.30 5.62
C ILE A 71 -23.67 -39.33 5.46
N GLU A 72 -23.19 -39.50 4.25
CA GLU A 72 -22.13 -40.51 3.95
C GLU A 72 -20.80 -40.11 4.59
N THR A 73 -20.47 -38.79 4.65
CA THR A 73 -19.26 -38.29 5.35
C THR A 73 -19.31 -38.60 6.85
N VAL A 74 -20.45 -38.33 7.52
CA VAL A 74 -20.61 -38.67 8.95
C VAL A 74 -20.50 -40.17 9.18
N ARG A 75 -21.18 -41.00 8.37
CA ARG A 75 -21.11 -42.45 8.46
C ARG A 75 -19.70 -43.00 8.26
N LEU A 76 -18.98 -42.48 7.24
CA LEU A 76 -17.62 -42.90 6.95
C LEU A 76 -16.68 -42.52 8.14
N ALA A 77 -16.77 -41.33 8.66
CA ALA A 77 -15.97 -40.90 9.81
C ALA A 77 -16.23 -41.77 11.06
N GLN A 78 -17.52 -42.07 11.37
CA GLN A 78 -17.89 -42.97 12.46
C GLN A 78 -17.37 -44.39 12.26
N THR A 79 -17.46 -44.91 11.03
CA THR A 79 -16.97 -46.26 10.68
C THR A 79 -15.43 -46.32 10.82
N THR A 80 -14.72 -45.31 10.34
CA THR A 80 -13.25 -45.22 10.45
C THR A 80 -12.82 -45.15 11.91
N ALA A 81 -13.50 -44.34 12.71
CA ALA A 81 -13.24 -44.25 14.16
C ALA A 81 -13.44 -45.61 14.84
N ALA A 82 -14.54 -46.33 14.53
CA ALA A 82 -14.80 -47.63 15.12
C ALA A 82 -13.73 -48.66 14.69
N LEU A 83 -13.27 -48.65 13.44
CA LEU A 83 -12.18 -49.52 12.98
C LEU A 83 -10.84 -49.22 13.68
N ARG A 84 -10.62 -47.95 14.05
CA ARG A 84 -9.43 -47.51 14.80
C ARG A 84 -9.59 -47.71 16.31
N GLY A 85 -10.71 -48.22 16.77
CA GLY A 85 -11.01 -48.41 18.22
C GLY A 85 -11.21 -47.12 19.00
N LEU A 86 -11.55 -46.02 18.32
CA LEU A 86 -11.84 -44.74 18.94
C LEU A 86 -13.30 -44.66 19.41
N PRO A 87 -13.58 -44.01 20.56
CA PRO A 87 -14.94 -43.87 21.09
C PRO A 87 -15.83 -42.92 20.24
N ALA A 88 -15.21 -41.99 19.50
CA ALA A 88 -15.87 -41.08 18.57
C ALA A 88 -14.87 -40.61 17.49
N PRO A 89 -15.33 -40.13 16.31
CA PRO A 89 -14.46 -39.57 15.32
C PRO A 89 -13.73 -38.31 15.84
N THR A 90 -12.45 -38.19 15.52
CA THR A 90 -11.66 -36.99 15.74
C THR A 90 -11.67 -36.10 14.48
N LEU A 91 -10.99 -34.95 14.54
CA LEU A 91 -10.83 -34.09 13.36
C LEU A 91 -10.20 -34.82 12.19
N GLU A 92 -9.31 -35.80 12.45
CA GLU A 92 -8.61 -36.57 11.41
C GLU A 92 -9.60 -37.45 10.62
N GLU A 93 -10.47 -38.21 11.31
CA GLU A 93 -11.48 -39.07 10.66
C GLU A 93 -12.49 -38.22 9.85
N TYR A 94 -12.87 -37.03 10.37
CA TYR A 94 -13.73 -36.14 9.59
C TYR A 94 -13.02 -35.58 8.36
N ASN A 95 -11.74 -35.19 8.44
CA ASN A 95 -10.97 -34.68 7.30
C ASN A 95 -10.82 -35.77 6.21
N GLU A 96 -10.46 -36.99 6.60
CA GLU A 96 -10.37 -38.14 5.67
C GLU A 96 -11.72 -38.41 4.99
N ALA A 97 -12.81 -38.42 5.74
CA ALA A 97 -14.15 -38.66 5.21
C ALA A 97 -14.59 -37.52 4.26
N VAL A 98 -14.32 -36.26 4.60
CA VAL A 98 -14.60 -35.11 3.73
C VAL A 98 -13.80 -35.16 2.43
N THR A 99 -12.50 -35.44 2.49
CA THR A 99 -11.67 -35.59 1.31
C THR A 99 -12.22 -36.75 0.39
N THR A 100 -12.62 -37.86 0.99
CA THR A 100 -13.11 -39.04 0.24
C THR A 100 -14.45 -38.77 -0.40
N VAL A 101 -15.44 -38.28 0.37
CA VAL A 101 -16.85 -38.18 -0.06
C VAL A 101 -17.17 -36.88 -0.79
N MET A 102 -16.65 -35.75 -0.30
CA MET A 102 -16.93 -34.43 -0.87
C MET A 102 -15.84 -33.95 -1.83
N GLY A 103 -14.60 -34.41 -1.61
CA GLY A 103 -13.43 -34.00 -2.38
C GLY A 103 -13.05 -34.97 -3.48
N PHE A 104 -13.68 -36.16 -3.53
CA PHE A 104 -13.30 -37.23 -4.47
C PHE A 104 -11.80 -37.54 -4.49
N GLY A 105 -11.14 -37.37 -3.31
CA GLY A 105 -9.71 -37.58 -3.13
C GLY A 105 -8.83 -36.31 -3.31
N ASP A 106 -9.41 -35.15 -3.51
CA ASP A 106 -8.67 -33.92 -3.63
C ASP A 106 -8.52 -33.20 -2.25
N ASP A 107 -7.28 -33.05 -1.79
CA ASP A 107 -6.93 -32.42 -0.52
C ASP A 107 -7.04 -30.87 -0.56
N MET A 108 -7.15 -30.26 -1.72
CA MET A 108 -7.31 -28.78 -1.81
C MET A 108 -8.57 -28.30 -1.08
N LEU A 109 -9.60 -29.13 -0.99
CA LEU A 109 -10.81 -28.82 -0.23
C LEU A 109 -10.54 -28.61 1.25
N LEU A 110 -9.64 -29.40 1.84
CA LEU A 110 -9.28 -29.25 3.24
C LEU A 110 -8.60 -27.93 3.53
N GLN A 111 -7.85 -27.33 2.58
CA GLN A 111 -7.26 -26.01 2.74
C GLN A 111 -8.34 -24.93 2.86
N LEU A 112 -9.39 -24.98 2.04
CA LEU A 112 -10.52 -24.05 2.12
C LEU A 112 -11.26 -24.14 3.46
N VAL A 113 -11.43 -25.38 3.95
CA VAL A 113 -12.09 -25.67 5.23
C VAL A 113 -11.19 -25.31 6.40
N ARG A 114 -9.89 -25.50 6.28
CA ARG A 114 -8.91 -25.26 7.34
C ARG A 114 -8.96 -23.83 7.86
N GLU A 115 -8.82 -22.85 6.98
CA GLU A 115 -8.80 -21.43 7.38
C GLU A 115 -10.14 -20.98 7.95
N SER A 116 -11.23 -21.36 7.30
CA SER A 116 -12.57 -20.85 7.63
C SER A 116 -13.24 -21.55 8.82
N LEU A 117 -12.93 -22.81 9.09
CA LEU A 117 -13.63 -23.62 10.08
C LEU A 117 -12.71 -24.34 11.07
N ILE A 118 -11.64 -25.02 10.61
CA ILE A 118 -10.74 -25.78 11.48
C ILE A 118 -9.95 -24.81 12.38
N VAL A 119 -9.36 -23.78 11.82
CA VAL A 119 -8.79 -22.66 12.55
C VAL A 119 -9.94 -21.75 13.00
N GLY A 120 -10.75 -21.27 12.05
CA GLY A 120 -11.90 -20.41 12.28
C GLY A 120 -11.53 -18.93 12.44
N ASN A 121 -12.51 -18.07 12.20
CA ASN A 121 -12.39 -16.61 12.21
C ASN A 121 -13.05 -16.01 13.46
N CYS A 122 -12.69 -16.53 14.65
CA CYS A 122 -13.28 -16.02 15.90
C CYS A 122 -12.36 -14.98 16.54
N LEU A 123 -12.94 -13.85 16.92
CA LEU A 123 -12.31 -12.84 17.75
C LEU A 123 -12.76 -13.05 19.19
N GLY A 124 -11.81 -13.20 20.12
CA GLY A 124 -12.06 -13.29 21.56
C GLY A 124 -12.74 -12.03 22.11
N LYS A 125 -13.42 -12.16 23.22
CA LYS A 125 -14.09 -11.05 23.90
C LYS A 125 -13.36 -10.72 25.20
N VAL A 126 -13.12 -9.43 25.42
CA VAL A 126 -12.59 -8.91 26.68
C VAL A 126 -13.77 -8.37 27.51
N PRO A 127 -13.90 -8.76 28.81
CA PRO A 127 -14.94 -8.24 29.67
C PRO A 127 -14.88 -6.71 29.79
N GLU A 128 -16.04 -6.04 29.87
CA GLU A 128 -16.13 -4.57 29.98
C GLU A 128 -15.48 -4.01 31.26
N ALA A 129 -15.39 -4.84 32.31
CA ALA A 129 -14.75 -4.46 33.56
C ALA A 129 -13.22 -4.36 33.49
N VAL A 130 -12.59 -4.80 32.41
CA VAL A 130 -11.13 -4.69 32.21
C VAL A 130 -10.76 -3.24 31.84
N PRO A 131 -9.82 -2.62 32.58
CA PRO A 131 -9.37 -1.26 32.27
C PRO A 131 -8.84 -1.14 30.85
N LYS A 132 -9.22 -0.06 30.17
CA LYS A 132 -8.74 0.26 28.81
C LYS A 132 -8.07 1.62 28.82
N VAL A 133 -7.03 1.80 28.00
CA VAL A 133 -6.42 3.12 27.80
C VAL A 133 -7.40 4.05 27.07
N PRO A 134 -7.38 5.36 27.35
CA PRO A 134 -8.33 6.31 26.75
C PRO A 134 -8.33 6.30 25.22
N LEU A 135 -7.18 6.14 24.59
CA LEU A 135 -7.07 6.05 23.12
C LEU A 135 -7.83 4.83 22.57
N LEU A 136 -7.75 3.67 23.21
CA LEU A 136 -8.49 2.47 22.80
C LEU A 136 -10.00 2.67 22.93
N ILE A 137 -10.45 3.34 24.01
CA ILE A 137 -11.85 3.69 24.20
C ILE A 137 -12.35 4.62 23.07
N ASP A 138 -11.51 5.58 22.66
CA ASP A 138 -11.86 6.48 21.55
C ASP A 138 -11.95 5.74 20.22
N VAL A 139 -10.99 4.84 19.93
CA VAL A 139 -11.01 3.97 18.74
C VAL A 139 -12.27 3.14 18.68
N GLU A 140 -12.61 2.43 19.76
CA GLU A 140 -13.83 1.60 19.84
C GLU A 140 -15.12 2.43 19.66
N ARG A 141 -15.16 3.64 20.23
CA ARG A 141 -16.27 4.56 20.09
C ARG A 141 -16.45 5.01 18.63
N GLN A 142 -15.35 5.36 17.95
CA GLN A 142 -15.38 5.75 16.55
C GLN A 142 -15.76 4.57 15.65
N GLN A 143 -15.24 3.39 15.89
CA GLN A 143 -15.62 2.17 15.18
C GLN A 143 -17.11 1.87 15.28
N LYS A 144 -17.68 2.01 16.49
CA LYS A 144 -19.12 1.82 16.72
C LYS A 144 -19.95 2.87 15.98
N ARG A 145 -19.55 4.15 16.04
CA ARG A 145 -20.22 5.25 15.36
C ARG A 145 -20.20 5.06 13.83
N LEU A 146 -19.06 4.67 13.30
CA LEU A 146 -18.84 4.48 11.86
C LEU A 146 -19.29 3.11 11.34
N ARG A 147 -19.73 2.19 12.23
CA ARG A 147 -20.16 0.82 11.91
C ARG A 147 -19.04 -0.01 11.23
N VAL A 148 -17.83 0.12 11.75
CA VAL A 148 -16.63 -0.59 11.28
C VAL A 148 -15.92 -1.28 12.45
N PRO A 149 -16.56 -2.25 13.15
CA PRO A 149 -15.95 -2.94 14.28
C PRO A 149 -14.76 -3.79 13.83
N PHE A 150 -13.89 -4.12 14.78
CA PHE A 150 -12.89 -5.16 14.57
C PHE A 150 -13.57 -6.50 14.27
N THR A 151 -13.12 -7.17 13.22
CA THR A 151 -13.60 -8.50 12.82
C THR A 151 -12.41 -9.39 12.49
N ALA A 152 -12.52 -10.69 12.75
CA ALA A 152 -11.49 -11.65 12.38
C ALA A 152 -11.49 -11.96 10.86
N GLU A 153 -12.55 -11.60 10.17
CA GLU A 153 -12.65 -11.76 8.72
C GLU A 153 -12.13 -10.51 8.01
N ILE A 154 -11.47 -10.72 6.87
CA ILE A 154 -11.10 -9.61 5.98
C ILE A 154 -12.38 -9.02 5.41
N LYS A 155 -12.52 -7.70 5.56
CA LYS A 155 -13.67 -6.96 5.05
C LYS A 155 -13.21 -5.93 4.03
N GLU A 156 -13.59 -6.11 2.78
CA GLU A 156 -13.39 -5.11 1.75
C GLU A 156 -14.50 -4.05 1.79
N MET A 157 -14.13 -2.81 1.58
CA MET A 157 -15.03 -1.67 1.61
C MET A 157 -14.65 -0.64 0.54
N THR A 158 -15.63 -0.19 -0.24
CA THR A 158 -15.48 0.93 -1.17
C THR A 158 -16.19 2.15 -0.58
N LEU A 159 -15.44 3.23 -0.38
CA LEU A 159 -15.92 4.50 0.14
C LEU A 159 -16.15 5.48 -1.01
N ASP A 160 -17.26 6.23 -0.97
CA ASP A 160 -17.51 7.38 -1.84
C ASP A 160 -17.37 8.66 -0.99
N LEU A 161 -16.29 9.39 -1.16
CA LEU A 161 -15.93 10.56 -0.35
C LEU A 161 -16.91 11.72 -0.44
N ARG A 162 -17.87 11.68 -1.37
CA ARG A 162 -18.98 12.65 -1.45
C ARG A 162 -20.04 12.41 -0.39
N LYS A 163 -20.05 11.22 0.21
CA LYS A 163 -20.95 10.85 1.32
C LYS A 163 -20.26 11.11 2.65
N GLU A 164 -20.90 11.88 3.51
CA GLU A 164 -20.35 12.29 4.81
C GLU A 164 -19.84 11.10 5.64
N THR A 165 -20.63 10.03 5.77
CA THR A 165 -20.23 8.84 6.55
C THR A 165 -19.02 8.13 5.96
N ASP A 166 -18.90 8.08 4.63
CA ASP A 166 -17.77 7.44 3.96
C ASP A 166 -16.52 8.33 4.06
N LEU A 167 -16.68 9.65 3.99
CA LEU A 167 -15.60 10.60 4.26
C LEU A 167 -15.08 10.45 5.69
N GLU A 168 -15.96 10.39 6.70
CA GLU A 168 -15.56 10.18 8.09
C GLU A 168 -14.82 8.85 8.29
N ARG A 169 -15.23 7.76 7.61
CA ARG A 169 -14.51 6.48 7.60
C ARG A 169 -13.11 6.63 7.02
N SER A 170 -12.99 7.30 5.87
CA SER A 170 -11.71 7.57 5.23
C SER A 170 -10.77 8.33 6.18
N LEU A 171 -11.26 9.43 6.79
CA LEU A 171 -10.48 10.20 7.78
C LEU A 171 -9.98 9.31 8.93
N PHE A 172 -10.86 8.48 9.47
CA PHE A 172 -10.52 7.58 10.57
C PHE A 172 -9.44 6.56 10.17
N PHE A 173 -9.56 5.96 8.98
CA PHE A 173 -8.58 4.99 8.48
C PHE A 173 -7.21 5.63 8.23
N HIS A 174 -7.16 6.80 7.61
CA HIS A 174 -5.92 7.55 7.41
C HIS A 174 -5.27 7.96 8.73
N ARG A 175 -6.06 8.38 9.72
CA ARG A 175 -5.54 8.71 11.06
C ARG A 175 -4.93 7.50 11.77
N LEU A 176 -5.56 6.34 11.69
CA LEU A 176 -4.99 5.10 12.24
C LEU A 176 -3.69 4.69 11.51
N ALA A 177 -3.66 4.82 10.18
CA ALA A 177 -2.47 4.54 9.40
C ALA A 177 -1.29 5.47 9.75
N LEU A 178 -1.55 6.73 10.11
CA LEU A 178 -0.52 7.67 10.61
C LEU A 178 0.04 7.28 11.98
N LEU A 179 -0.73 6.56 12.79
CA LEU A 179 -0.27 5.98 14.06
C LEU A 179 0.42 4.63 13.89
N ASP A 180 0.67 4.20 12.65
CA ASP A 180 1.20 2.89 12.27
C ASP A 180 0.30 1.71 12.70
N ILE A 181 -1.01 1.97 12.83
CA ILE A 181 -2.04 0.96 13.11
C ILE A 181 -2.59 0.47 11.77
N ASP A 182 -2.08 -0.65 11.29
CA ASP A 182 -2.35 -1.21 9.96
C ASP A 182 -3.64 -2.04 9.86
N TRP A 183 -4.67 -1.66 10.60
CA TRP A 183 -5.98 -2.31 10.56
C TRP A 183 -6.73 -2.08 9.26
N ALA A 184 -6.67 -0.88 8.70
CA ALA A 184 -7.24 -0.52 7.41
C ALA A 184 -6.10 -0.27 6.41
N LYS A 185 -6.09 -1.00 5.30
CA LYS A 185 -5.11 -0.84 4.22
C LYS A 185 -5.79 -0.37 2.96
N PRO A 186 -5.28 0.69 2.30
CA PRO A 186 -5.80 1.10 1.01
C PRO A 186 -5.45 0.06 -0.05
N GLU A 187 -6.41 -0.29 -0.89
CA GLU A 187 -6.18 -1.08 -2.10
C GLU A 187 -5.92 -0.17 -3.30
N THR A 188 -4.94 -0.53 -4.12
CA THR A 188 -4.45 0.28 -5.26
C THR A 188 -5.44 0.45 -6.43
N ALA A 189 -6.69 0.06 -6.30
CA ALA A 189 -7.67 -0.03 -7.38
C ALA A 189 -8.43 1.27 -7.73
N GLY A 190 -7.95 2.43 -7.31
CA GLY A 190 -8.50 3.72 -7.76
C GLY A 190 -7.37 4.72 -7.92
N GLY A 191 -7.16 5.28 -9.11
CA GLY A 191 -6.17 6.34 -9.31
C GLY A 191 -6.35 7.45 -8.27
N LYS A 192 -5.25 7.94 -7.70
CA LYS A 192 -5.27 9.14 -6.84
C LYS A 192 -6.03 10.25 -7.60
N GLY A 193 -7.00 10.89 -6.94
CA GLY A 193 -7.85 11.91 -7.56
C GLY A 193 -9.28 11.47 -7.91
N THR A 194 -9.67 10.23 -7.55
CA THR A 194 -11.07 9.80 -7.62
C THR A 194 -11.77 10.00 -6.27
N PHE A 195 -13.08 10.26 -6.30
CA PHE A 195 -13.89 10.32 -5.07
C PHE A 195 -14.15 8.94 -4.44
N LYS A 196 -13.54 7.88 -4.96
CA LYS A 196 -13.71 6.51 -4.46
C LYS A 196 -12.40 5.96 -3.93
N GLU A 197 -12.44 5.43 -2.73
CA GLU A 197 -11.34 4.72 -2.09
C GLU A 197 -11.75 3.29 -1.81
N LYS A 198 -10.87 2.33 -2.06
CA LYS A 198 -11.04 0.94 -1.65
C LYS A 198 -10.14 0.64 -0.46
N TRP A 199 -10.70 -0.03 0.53
CA TRP A 199 -10.04 -0.38 1.77
C TRP A 199 -10.27 -1.85 2.10
N SER A 200 -9.22 -2.52 2.57
CA SER A 200 -9.26 -3.84 3.17
C SER A 200 -9.04 -3.70 4.69
N LEU A 201 -10.00 -4.17 5.46
CA LEU A 201 -9.98 -4.14 6.93
C LEU A 201 -9.67 -5.54 7.44
N TYR A 202 -8.62 -5.67 8.24
CA TYR A 202 -8.24 -6.92 8.86
C TYR A 202 -7.71 -6.71 10.27
N HIS A 203 -8.38 -7.33 11.26
CA HIS A 203 -7.97 -7.18 12.65
C HIS A 203 -6.92 -8.22 13.04
N ARG A 204 -5.87 -7.73 13.73
CA ARG A 204 -4.84 -8.51 14.39
C ARG A 204 -4.66 -8.02 15.82
N PRO A 205 -4.43 -8.91 16.80
CA PRO A 205 -4.26 -8.52 18.21
C PRO A 205 -3.16 -7.49 18.44
N GLU A 206 -2.08 -7.52 17.64
CA GLU A 206 -0.96 -6.59 17.71
C GLU A 206 -1.37 -5.14 17.46
N GLN A 207 -2.44 -4.91 16.72
CA GLN A 207 -2.97 -3.56 16.50
C GLN A 207 -3.46 -2.92 17.80
N ILE A 208 -4.03 -3.72 18.72
CA ILE A 208 -4.43 -3.23 20.04
C ILE A 208 -3.18 -2.91 20.89
N VAL A 209 -2.13 -3.74 20.81
CA VAL A 209 -0.84 -3.42 21.44
C VAL A 209 -0.32 -2.08 20.91
N CYS A 210 -0.32 -1.91 19.60
CA CYS A 210 0.10 -0.65 18.98
C CYS A 210 -0.73 0.55 19.47
N ILE A 211 -2.07 0.42 19.56
CA ILE A 211 -2.95 1.46 20.12
C ILE A 211 -2.55 1.81 21.57
N ILE A 212 -2.26 0.79 22.38
CA ILE A 212 -1.83 1.00 23.78
C ILE A 212 -0.50 1.74 23.84
N GLU A 213 0.47 1.36 23.01
CA GLU A 213 1.76 2.05 22.91
C GLU A 213 1.61 3.49 22.43
N ARG A 214 0.70 3.75 21.48
CA ARG A 214 0.41 5.10 20.99
C ARG A 214 -0.39 5.98 21.94
N ALA A 215 -0.98 5.40 23.00
CA ALA A 215 -1.74 6.16 23.99
C ALA A 215 -0.89 7.20 24.76
N VAL A 216 0.42 7.07 24.76
CA VAL A 216 1.32 8.09 25.34
C VAL A 216 1.22 9.44 24.59
N TRP A 217 0.80 9.43 23.31
CA TRP A 217 0.70 10.62 22.48
C TRP A 217 -0.62 11.38 22.63
N GLY A 218 -1.68 10.72 23.11
CA GLY A 218 -2.96 11.38 23.29
C GLY A 218 -4.09 10.44 23.72
N ASN A 219 -5.18 11.03 24.18
CA ASN A 219 -6.36 10.32 24.64
C ASN A 219 -7.38 10.07 23.53
N THR A 220 -7.28 10.80 22.42
CA THR A 220 -8.10 10.64 21.22
C THR A 220 -7.22 10.34 20.00
N VAL A 221 -7.80 9.73 18.97
CA VAL A 221 -7.07 9.42 17.72
C VAL A 221 -6.50 10.70 17.10
N GLU A 222 -7.26 11.78 17.06
CA GLU A 222 -6.83 13.04 16.48
C GLU A 222 -5.66 13.66 17.24
N GLU A 223 -5.77 13.76 18.58
CA GLU A 223 -4.70 14.26 19.45
C GLU A 223 -3.42 13.43 19.31
N ALA A 224 -3.56 12.10 19.36
CA ALA A 224 -2.45 11.18 19.26
C ALA A 224 -1.73 11.32 17.91
N VAL A 225 -2.46 11.43 16.79
CA VAL A 225 -1.88 11.65 15.47
C VAL A 225 -1.14 12.98 15.40
N GLN A 226 -1.75 14.08 15.86
CA GLN A 226 -1.13 15.41 15.84
C GLN A 226 0.22 15.40 16.56
N LYS A 227 0.27 14.87 17.77
CA LYS A 227 1.50 14.84 18.58
C LYS A 227 2.53 13.84 18.01
N TYR A 228 2.11 12.64 17.63
CA TYR A 228 3.00 11.61 17.10
C TYR A 228 3.66 12.05 15.78
N VAL A 229 2.88 12.59 14.86
CA VAL A 229 3.40 13.06 13.56
C VAL A 229 4.25 14.33 13.75
N SER A 230 3.87 15.23 14.67
CA SER A 230 4.68 16.42 15.00
C SER A 230 6.05 16.02 15.55
N ASP A 231 6.13 15.01 16.40
CA ASP A 231 7.39 14.50 16.92
C ASP A 231 8.24 13.89 15.79
N ARG A 232 7.67 13.00 14.98
CA ARG A 232 8.36 12.41 13.82
C ARG A 232 8.89 13.47 12.85
N MET A 233 8.08 14.49 12.57
CA MET A 233 8.46 15.59 11.69
C MET A 233 9.75 16.29 12.18
N THR A 234 9.98 16.41 13.50
CA THR A 234 11.17 17.11 14.03
C THR A 234 12.48 16.41 13.64
N GLY A 235 12.48 15.10 13.49
CA GLY A 235 13.63 14.31 13.10
C GLY A 235 13.91 14.27 11.59
N ILE A 236 12.96 14.70 10.76
CA ILE A 236 13.10 14.65 9.30
C ILE A 236 14.01 15.80 8.83
N THR A 237 15.05 15.45 8.08
CA THR A 237 16.00 16.40 7.49
C THR A 237 15.96 16.41 5.96
N ARG A 238 15.37 15.39 5.33
CA ARG A 238 15.26 15.28 3.88
C ARG A 238 13.90 15.73 3.36
N ILE A 239 13.90 16.43 2.23
CA ILE A 239 12.68 16.95 1.59
C ILE A 239 11.73 15.80 1.19
N PRO A 240 12.17 14.69 0.52
CA PRO A 240 11.28 13.61 0.12
C PRO A 240 10.59 12.90 1.29
N GLU A 241 11.30 12.75 2.41
CA GLU A 241 10.70 12.15 3.61
C GLU A 241 9.56 13.02 4.17
N LEU A 242 9.74 14.35 4.14
CA LEU A 242 8.73 15.29 4.63
C LEU A 242 7.55 15.40 3.66
N THR A 243 7.79 15.41 2.34
CA THR A 243 6.72 15.42 1.32
C THR A 243 5.92 14.12 1.34
N GLY A 244 6.56 12.96 1.46
CA GLY A 244 5.89 11.68 1.60
C GLY A 244 5.05 11.59 2.88
N LEU A 245 5.52 12.17 4.00
CA LEU A 245 4.73 12.25 5.22
C LEU A 245 3.54 13.21 5.05
N LEU A 246 3.73 14.35 4.40
CA LEU A 246 2.67 15.32 4.12
C LEU A 246 1.58 14.72 3.21
N ASP A 247 1.95 13.99 2.16
CA ASP A 247 1.00 13.26 1.28
C ASP A 247 0.11 12.28 2.07
N ARG A 248 0.65 11.67 3.15
CA ARG A 248 -0.11 10.79 4.06
C ARG A 248 -0.99 11.55 5.06
N VAL A 249 -0.61 12.76 5.46
CA VAL A 249 -1.32 13.58 6.45
C VAL A 249 -2.55 14.28 5.84
N ILE A 250 -2.46 14.72 4.60
CA ILE A 250 -3.54 15.44 3.91
C ILE A 250 -4.87 14.70 3.95
N PRO A 251 -4.94 13.39 3.62
CA PRO A 251 -6.20 12.65 3.68
C PRO A 251 -6.80 12.53 5.08
N ALA A 252 -6.00 12.72 6.14
CA ALA A 252 -6.46 12.68 7.53
C ALA A 252 -7.17 13.97 7.99
N ASN A 253 -7.15 15.04 7.17
CA ASN A 253 -7.76 16.35 7.43
C ASN A 253 -7.32 16.93 8.78
N LEU A 254 -6.03 17.25 8.90
CA LEU A 254 -5.40 17.85 10.09
C LEU A 254 -4.74 19.19 9.70
N PRO A 255 -5.53 20.28 9.55
CA PRO A 255 -5.06 21.52 8.95
C PRO A 255 -3.89 22.17 9.67
N GLU A 256 -3.86 22.15 11.00
CA GLU A 256 -2.76 22.71 11.79
C GLU A 256 -1.43 21.97 11.55
N LEU A 257 -1.51 20.64 11.41
CA LEU A 257 -0.35 19.82 11.12
C LEU A 257 0.15 20.06 9.70
N VAL A 258 -0.77 20.14 8.73
CA VAL A 258 -0.45 20.45 7.31
C VAL A 258 0.25 21.82 7.21
N GLU A 259 -0.24 22.84 7.92
CA GLU A 259 0.39 24.16 7.93
C GLU A 259 1.81 24.11 8.52
N ALA A 260 1.99 23.47 9.67
CA ALA A 260 3.30 23.32 10.30
C ALA A 260 4.30 22.59 9.39
N MET A 261 3.84 21.51 8.71
CA MET A 261 4.65 20.75 7.76
C MET A 261 5.01 21.58 6.52
N THR A 262 4.08 22.36 6.00
CA THR A 262 4.32 23.25 4.84
C THR A 262 5.37 24.31 5.17
N ILE A 263 5.31 24.94 6.35
CA ILE A 263 6.32 25.90 6.80
C ILE A 263 7.70 25.24 6.91
N ARG A 264 7.77 24.02 7.47
CA ARG A 264 9.03 23.28 7.59
C ARG A 264 9.59 22.90 6.24
N LEU A 265 8.73 22.44 5.32
CA LEU A 265 9.10 22.05 3.97
C LEU A 265 9.66 23.23 3.17
N ASP A 266 9.05 24.43 3.30
CA ASP A 266 9.56 25.65 2.70
C ASP A 266 11.00 25.99 3.19
N ARG A 267 11.24 25.87 4.50
CA ARG A 267 12.57 26.08 5.08
C ARG A 267 13.60 25.06 4.59
N LEU A 268 13.25 23.77 4.55
CA LEU A 268 14.13 22.71 4.07
C LEU A 268 14.43 22.90 2.58
N SER A 269 13.40 23.17 1.78
CA SER A 269 13.54 23.46 0.35
C SER A 269 14.45 24.67 0.10
N ALA A 270 14.30 25.77 0.84
CA ALA A 270 15.14 26.95 0.69
C ALA A 270 16.62 26.69 1.06
N ALA A 271 16.87 25.79 2.02
CA ALA A 271 18.22 25.49 2.50
C ALA A 271 18.93 24.40 1.66
N SER A 272 18.19 23.50 0.99
CA SER A 272 18.79 22.41 0.21
C SER A 272 19.45 22.93 -1.06
N THR A 273 20.59 22.36 -1.41
CA THR A 273 21.29 22.53 -2.70
C THR A 273 21.29 21.26 -3.55
N ASP A 274 20.69 20.17 -3.03
CA ASP A 274 20.63 18.89 -3.69
C ASP A 274 19.50 18.85 -4.73
N ILE A 275 19.88 18.83 -5.99
CA ILE A 275 18.94 18.81 -7.12
C ILE A 275 18.22 17.47 -7.24
N VAL A 276 18.91 16.37 -6.95
CA VAL A 276 18.34 15.02 -7.04
C VAL A 276 17.25 14.86 -5.97
N GLU A 277 17.54 15.32 -4.73
CA GLU A 277 16.56 15.35 -3.64
C GLU A 277 15.32 16.18 -3.99
N MET A 278 15.50 17.30 -4.69
CA MET A 278 14.37 18.11 -5.16
C MET A 278 13.54 17.37 -6.21
N MET A 279 14.19 16.68 -7.17
CA MET A 279 13.49 15.87 -8.18
C MET A 279 12.69 14.74 -7.52
N GLU A 280 13.26 14.06 -6.54
CA GLU A 280 12.60 12.99 -5.77
C GLU A 280 11.31 13.48 -5.08
N ALA A 281 11.29 14.72 -4.61
CA ALA A 281 10.15 15.33 -3.91
C ALA A 281 9.02 15.82 -4.82
N VAL A 282 9.31 16.13 -6.09
CA VAL A 282 8.32 16.73 -7.02
C VAL A 282 7.07 15.88 -7.21
N PRO A 283 7.13 14.54 -7.39
CA PRO A 283 5.93 13.71 -7.57
C PRO A 283 4.94 13.82 -6.40
N ASP A 284 5.44 13.81 -5.18
CA ASP A 284 4.59 13.94 -3.99
C ASP A 284 3.96 15.34 -3.90
N LEU A 285 4.73 16.40 -4.18
CA LEU A 285 4.21 17.76 -4.21
C LEU A 285 3.13 17.96 -5.26
N VAL A 286 3.30 17.38 -6.45
CA VAL A 286 2.28 17.39 -7.51
C VAL A 286 1.03 16.66 -7.06
N ASN A 287 1.17 15.50 -6.42
CA ASN A 287 0.04 14.77 -5.87
C ASN A 287 -0.71 15.61 -4.82
N ILE A 288 0.01 16.32 -3.95
CA ILE A 288 -0.54 17.20 -2.92
C ILE A 288 -1.37 18.33 -3.56
N VAL A 289 -0.83 19.01 -4.56
CA VAL A 289 -1.51 20.11 -5.26
C VAL A 289 -2.79 19.59 -5.91
N ARG A 290 -2.73 18.46 -6.64
CA ARG A 290 -3.91 17.84 -7.27
C ARG A 290 -4.96 17.34 -6.28
N TYR A 291 -4.52 16.80 -5.15
CA TYR A 291 -5.43 16.30 -4.12
C TYR A 291 -6.17 17.42 -3.39
N GLY A 292 -5.52 18.59 -3.28
CA GLY A 292 -6.13 19.79 -2.72
C GLY A 292 -7.36 20.25 -3.47
N ASP A 293 -7.30 20.22 -4.80
CA ASP A 293 -8.43 20.57 -5.68
C ASP A 293 -9.64 19.64 -5.42
N VAL A 294 -9.40 18.36 -5.18
CA VAL A 294 -10.47 17.37 -4.93
C VAL A 294 -11.15 17.57 -3.57
N ARG A 295 -10.40 18.05 -2.56
CA ARG A 295 -10.90 18.24 -1.17
C ARG A 295 -11.20 19.70 -0.81
N ASN A 296 -11.14 20.64 -1.76
CA ASN A 296 -11.32 22.08 -1.55
C ASN A 296 -10.35 22.66 -0.47
N LEU A 297 -9.13 22.17 -0.40
CA LEU A 297 -8.08 22.69 0.47
C LEU A 297 -7.20 23.67 -0.31
N ASP A 298 -6.84 24.79 0.31
CA ASP A 298 -5.94 25.78 -0.30
C ASP A 298 -4.47 25.36 -0.19
N PHE A 299 -3.93 24.79 -1.26
CA PHE A 299 -2.51 24.46 -1.39
C PHE A 299 -1.74 25.41 -2.30
N SER A 300 -2.21 26.65 -2.46
CA SER A 300 -1.51 27.68 -3.26
C SER A 300 -0.05 27.89 -2.83
N LYS A 301 0.24 27.82 -1.53
CA LYS A 301 1.61 27.88 -0.99
C LYS A 301 2.47 26.71 -1.46
N VAL A 302 1.91 25.48 -1.47
CA VAL A 302 2.62 24.28 -1.95
C VAL A 302 2.85 24.37 -3.46
N GLY A 303 1.88 24.87 -4.23
CA GLY A 303 2.02 25.12 -5.66
C GLY A 303 3.14 26.14 -5.98
N ASN A 304 3.21 27.23 -5.22
CA ASN A 304 4.30 28.23 -5.38
C ASN A 304 5.67 27.63 -5.04
N MET A 305 5.74 26.82 -3.97
CA MET A 305 6.96 26.12 -3.59
C MET A 305 7.38 25.10 -4.66
N LEU A 306 6.45 24.36 -5.24
CA LEU A 306 6.70 23.44 -6.35
C LEU A 306 7.31 24.17 -7.55
N ARG A 307 6.74 25.33 -7.94
CA ARG A 307 7.31 26.14 -9.03
C ARG A 307 8.73 26.64 -8.71
N ALA A 308 8.96 27.12 -7.48
CA ALA A 308 10.28 27.53 -7.04
C ALA A 308 11.29 26.37 -7.08
N MET A 309 10.88 25.18 -6.64
CA MET A 309 11.71 23.97 -6.64
C MET A 309 12.03 23.54 -8.07
N VAL A 310 11.06 23.52 -8.97
CA VAL A 310 11.30 23.20 -10.41
C VAL A 310 12.24 24.25 -11.01
N ALA A 311 12.08 25.56 -10.74
CA ALA A 311 13.00 26.58 -11.23
C ALA A 311 14.45 26.33 -10.77
N ARG A 312 14.67 25.83 -9.56
CA ARG A 312 16.01 25.48 -9.05
C ARG A 312 16.56 24.22 -9.70
N ILE A 313 15.72 23.21 -9.93
CA ILE A 313 16.07 22.01 -10.71
C ILE A 313 16.56 22.44 -12.10
N LEU A 314 15.87 23.36 -12.75
CA LEU A 314 16.27 23.88 -14.07
C LEU A 314 17.61 24.59 -14.04
N ALA A 315 17.89 25.36 -12.98
CA ALA A 315 19.12 26.11 -12.86
C ALA A 315 20.36 25.23 -12.62
N GLY A 316 20.21 24.14 -11.88
CA GLY A 316 21.32 23.26 -11.47
C GLY A 316 21.31 21.86 -12.08
N GLY A 317 20.17 21.43 -12.60
CA GLY A 317 19.93 20.03 -13.00
C GLY A 317 20.81 19.53 -14.15
N LEU A 318 21.23 20.42 -15.06
CA LEU A 318 22.13 20.01 -16.13
C LEU A 318 23.49 19.55 -15.59
N LEU A 319 23.97 20.14 -14.51
CA LEU A 319 25.27 19.80 -13.92
C LEU A 319 25.28 18.37 -13.32
N VAL A 320 24.16 17.91 -12.77
CA VAL A 320 24.04 16.54 -12.23
C VAL A 320 23.85 15.47 -13.33
N CYS A 321 23.59 15.88 -14.57
CA CYS A 321 23.48 14.99 -15.73
C CYS A 321 24.81 14.75 -16.46
N ILE A 322 25.87 15.48 -16.11
CA ILE A 322 27.12 15.55 -16.87
C ILE A 322 28.22 14.75 -16.15
N ASN A 323 28.98 13.96 -16.93
CA ASN A 323 30.13 13.19 -16.46
C ASN A 323 29.82 12.25 -15.28
N ILE A 324 28.68 11.62 -15.31
CA ILE A 324 28.23 10.60 -14.34
C ILE A 324 28.43 9.20 -14.93
N ASP A 325 28.56 8.21 -14.05
CA ASP A 325 28.65 6.81 -14.45
C ASP A 325 27.25 6.20 -14.76
N GLU A 326 27.25 4.94 -15.17
CA GLU A 326 26.03 4.21 -15.55
C GLU A 326 25.03 4.06 -14.39
N GLU A 327 25.52 3.76 -13.18
CA GLU A 327 24.67 3.56 -12.00
C GLU A 327 23.97 4.86 -11.62
N ALA A 328 24.73 5.96 -11.51
CA ALA A 328 24.17 7.28 -11.22
C ALA A 328 23.23 7.78 -12.36
N ALA A 329 23.54 7.47 -13.62
CA ALA A 329 22.67 7.81 -14.74
C ALA A 329 21.34 7.03 -14.69
N GLY A 330 21.37 5.76 -14.29
CA GLY A 330 20.19 4.93 -14.09
C GLY A 330 19.29 5.49 -12.98
N GLU A 331 19.85 5.79 -11.80
CA GLU A 331 19.11 6.41 -10.70
C GLU A 331 18.50 7.78 -11.09
N LEU A 332 19.29 8.63 -11.71
CA LEU A 332 18.83 9.94 -12.14
C LEU A 332 17.72 9.85 -13.20
N LEU A 333 17.78 8.84 -14.08
CA LEU A 333 16.73 8.57 -15.06
C LEU A 333 15.39 8.23 -14.40
N GLU A 334 15.39 7.47 -13.29
CA GLU A 334 14.18 7.20 -12.51
C GLU A 334 13.57 8.51 -11.97
N HIS A 335 14.38 9.37 -11.36
CA HIS A 335 13.94 10.66 -10.85
C HIS A 335 13.44 11.59 -11.95
N LEU A 336 14.14 11.68 -13.09
CA LEU A 336 13.70 12.44 -14.25
C LEU A 336 12.37 11.92 -14.82
N SER A 337 12.22 10.59 -14.88
CA SER A 337 11.01 9.96 -15.39
C SER A 337 9.81 10.24 -14.48
N ALA A 338 9.97 10.08 -13.17
CA ALA A 338 8.95 10.37 -12.18
C ALA A 338 8.55 11.84 -12.18
N THR A 339 9.54 12.75 -12.25
CA THR A 339 9.32 14.20 -12.31
C THR A 339 8.60 14.59 -13.60
N ASN A 340 9.02 14.05 -14.76
CA ASN A 340 8.37 14.31 -16.04
C ASN A 340 6.90 13.88 -16.04
N TYR A 341 6.63 12.67 -15.52
CA TYR A 341 5.27 12.18 -15.40
C TYR A 341 4.44 13.09 -14.48
N ALA A 342 4.97 13.45 -13.32
CA ALA A 342 4.29 14.29 -12.35
C ALA A 342 3.97 15.68 -12.92
N VAL A 343 4.96 16.38 -13.47
CA VAL A 343 4.79 17.72 -14.09
C VAL A 343 3.80 17.66 -15.25
N SER A 344 3.87 16.63 -16.10
CA SER A 344 2.95 16.48 -17.23
C SER A 344 1.50 16.23 -16.85
N THR A 345 1.22 15.85 -15.59
CA THR A 345 -0.15 15.64 -15.07
C THR A 345 -0.76 16.92 -14.51
N LEU A 346 0.03 17.99 -14.33
CA LEU A 346 -0.48 19.30 -13.94
C LEU A 346 -0.90 20.07 -15.20
N ASP A 347 -2.08 20.71 -15.12
CA ASP A 347 -2.58 21.62 -16.16
C ASP A 347 -1.97 23.03 -15.95
N ASP A 348 -0.62 23.10 -15.99
CA ASP A 348 0.18 24.32 -15.79
C ASP A 348 1.13 24.49 -16.98
N GLU A 349 0.72 25.31 -17.95
CA GLU A 349 1.50 25.54 -19.18
C GLU A 349 2.87 26.17 -18.91
N GLU A 350 2.99 27.06 -17.90
CA GLU A 350 4.25 27.72 -17.55
C GLU A 350 5.25 26.69 -16.99
N LEU A 351 4.81 25.87 -16.03
CA LEU A 351 5.62 24.82 -15.43
C LEU A 351 6.06 23.78 -16.46
N ASN A 352 5.13 23.35 -17.32
CA ASN A 352 5.41 22.44 -18.42
C ASN A 352 6.42 23.05 -19.41
N GLY A 353 6.25 24.33 -19.75
CA GLY A 353 7.17 25.03 -20.64
C GLY A 353 8.60 25.08 -20.09
N MET A 354 8.72 25.43 -18.80
CA MET A 354 10.01 25.43 -18.10
C MET A 354 10.65 24.04 -18.10
N TRP A 355 9.91 23.00 -17.73
CA TRP A 355 10.39 21.62 -17.68
C TRP A 355 10.90 21.11 -19.03
N TYR A 356 10.14 21.29 -20.11
CA TYR A 356 10.58 20.87 -21.44
C TYR A 356 11.78 21.69 -21.96
N GLY A 357 11.94 22.94 -21.53
CA GLY A 357 13.15 23.72 -21.75
C GLY A 357 14.40 23.07 -21.14
N PHE A 358 14.28 22.54 -19.93
CA PHE A 358 15.33 21.78 -19.27
C PHE A 358 15.63 20.44 -19.98
N VAL A 359 14.60 19.68 -20.31
CA VAL A 359 14.75 18.43 -21.08
C VAL A 359 15.47 18.69 -22.42
N GLN A 360 15.20 19.84 -23.08
CA GLN A 360 15.91 20.25 -24.26
C GLN A 360 17.40 20.55 -24.02
N GLN A 361 17.75 21.11 -22.84
CA GLN A 361 19.15 21.33 -22.49
C GLN A 361 19.89 20.01 -22.28
N ILE A 362 19.27 19.01 -21.62
CA ILE A 362 19.85 17.67 -21.47
C ILE A 362 20.13 17.06 -22.86
N ARG A 363 19.14 17.07 -23.76
CA ARG A 363 19.30 16.55 -25.13
C ARG A 363 20.46 17.21 -25.88
N ASN A 364 20.62 18.51 -25.74
CA ASN A 364 21.60 19.28 -26.48
C ASN A 364 23.00 19.30 -25.86
N SER A 365 23.14 18.79 -24.64
CA SER A 365 24.41 18.77 -23.92
C SER A 365 25.29 17.61 -24.38
N SER A 366 26.49 17.94 -24.90
CA SER A 366 27.49 16.94 -25.27
C SER A 366 28.13 16.21 -24.10
N GLY A 367 27.98 16.73 -22.86
CA GLY A 367 28.51 16.12 -21.64
C GLY A 367 27.48 15.30 -20.87
N ALA A 368 26.20 15.37 -21.21
CA ALA A 368 25.17 14.59 -20.59
C ALA A 368 25.34 13.11 -20.91
N HIS A 369 25.08 12.23 -19.93
CA HIS A 369 25.15 10.81 -20.14
C HIS A 369 24.19 10.35 -21.24
N PRO A 370 24.60 9.49 -22.19
CA PRO A 370 23.79 9.10 -23.35
C PRO A 370 22.41 8.56 -22.98
N LEU A 371 22.29 7.80 -21.89
CA LEU A 371 21.03 7.28 -21.34
C LEU A 371 20.01 8.41 -21.09
N LEU A 372 20.45 9.51 -20.47
CA LEU A 372 19.59 10.66 -20.17
C LEU A 372 19.24 11.47 -21.41
N SER A 373 20.21 11.60 -22.32
CA SER A 373 20.02 12.29 -23.61
C SER A 373 19.01 11.56 -24.52
N GLY A 374 19.08 10.21 -24.55
CA GLY A 374 18.11 9.38 -25.27
C GLY A 374 16.70 9.53 -24.72
N TYR A 375 16.55 9.49 -23.39
CA TYR A 375 15.26 9.71 -22.74
C TYR A 375 14.71 11.12 -22.99
N ALA A 376 15.56 12.15 -22.91
CA ALA A 376 15.18 13.52 -23.20
C ALA A 376 14.70 13.69 -24.66
N ALA A 377 15.40 13.09 -25.62
CA ALA A 377 14.99 13.09 -27.03
C ALA A 377 13.61 12.44 -27.19
N ARG A 378 13.35 11.33 -26.50
CA ARG A 378 12.05 10.65 -26.54
C ARG A 378 10.92 11.52 -26.03
N ILE A 379 11.07 12.12 -24.84
CA ILE A 379 10.04 13.00 -24.26
C ILE A 379 9.69 14.14 -25.22
N LEU A 380 10.70 14.79 -25.78
CA LEU A 380 10.48 15.92 -26.67
C LEU A 380 9.80 15.50 -27.98
N TYR A 381 10.12 14.33 -28.50
CA TYR A 381 9.48 13.76 -29.67
C TYR A 381 8.00 13.43 -29.39
N ASP A 382 7.69 12.74 -28.29
CA ASP A 382 6.32 12.39 -27.90
C ASP A 382 5.44 13.64 -27.68
N LYS A 383 6.03 14.74 -27.25
CA LYS A 383 5.35 16.03 -27.07
C LYS A 383 5.33 16.93 -28.33
N GLY A 384 5.83 16.42 -29.44
CA GLY A 384 5.88 17.17 -30.71
C GLY A 384 6.76 18.42 -30.67
N ARG A 385 7.74 18.48 -29.75
CA ARG A 385 8.66 19.60 -29.57
C ARG A 385 9.91 19.52 -30.47
N ILE A 386 10.15 18.37 -31.04
CA ILE A 386 11.16 18.12 -32.06
C ILE A 386 10.51 17.44 -33.24
N SER A 387 10.95 17.84 -34.46
CA SER A 387 10.44 17.28 -35.69
C SER A 387 11.00 15.88 -35.97
N ARG A 388 10.38 15.19 -36.94
CA ARG A 388 10.88 13.89 -37.41
C ARG A 388 12.26 13.99 -38.03
N GLU A 389 12.56 15.11 -38.72
CA GLU A 389 13.86 15.36 -39.33
C GLU A 389 14.93 15.53 -38.24
N GLU A 390 14.67 16.36 -37.23
CA GLU A 390 15.58 16.55 -36.10
C GLU A 390 15.82 15.26 -35.33
N MET A 391 14.81 14.40 -35.19
CA MET A 391 14.97 13.10 -34.56
C MET A 391 15.85 12.17 -35.42
N ARG A 392 15.68 12.17 -36.74
CA ARG A 392 16.53 11.40 -37.66
C ARG A 392 17.99 11.84 -37.56
N ASP A 393 18.23 13.14 -37.53
CA ASP A 393 19.59 13.70 -37.41
C ASP A 393 20.23 13.30 -36.09
N THR A 394 19.44 13.32 -34.98
CA THR A 394 19.89 12.88 -33.66
C THR A 394 20.24 11.38 -33.65
N LEU A 395 19.39 10.54 -34.20
CA LEU A 395 19.66 9.10 -34.38
C LEU A 395 20.92 8.86 -35.20
N SER A 396 21.05 9.56 -36.36
CA SER A 396 22.21 9.44 -37.25
C SER A 396 23.50 9.86 -36.53
N PHE A 397 23.45 10.89 -35.70
CA PHE A 397 24.60 11.34 -34.92
C PHE A 397 25.05 10.28 -33.92
N TYR A 398 24.13 9.78 -33.05
CA TYR A 398 24.48 8.80 -32.04
C TYR A 398 24.90 7.44 -32.63
N SER A 399 24.38 7.10 -33.82
CA SER A 399 24.68 5.84 -34.52
C SER A 399 25.95 5.92 -35.39
N SER A 400 26.60 7.06 -35.39
CA SER A 400 27.82 7.24 -36.21
C SER A 400 28.99 6.43 -35.66
N VAL A 401 29.88 5.98 -36.56
CA VAL A 401 31.06 5.15 -36.22
C VAL A 401 32.04 5.85 -35.27
N GLY A 402 31.87 7.14 -35.04
CA GLY A 402 32.69 7.93 -34.13
C GLY A 402 32.32 7.79 -32.67
N ASN A 403 31.13 7.25 -32.33
CA ASN A 403 30.68 7.06 -30.98
C ASN A 403 31.04 5.68 -30.43
N ALA A 404 31.27 5.55 -29.11
CA ALA A 404 31.51 4.28 -28.49
C ALA A 404 30.26 3.39 -28.57
N PRO A 405 30.39 2.09 -28.81
CA PRO A 405 29.22 1.19 -28.85
C PRO A 405 28.38 1.20 -27.56
N SER A 406 29.00 1.43 -26.41
CA SER A 406 28.32 1.59 -25.10
C SER A 406 27.40 2.82 -25.12
N ASP A 407 27.89 3.95 -25.64
CA ASP A 407 27.13 5.20 -25.66
C ASP A 407 25.91 5.10 -26.58
N ILE A 408 26.05 4.38 -27.69
CA ILE A 408 24.94 4.06 -28.58
C ILE A 408 23.90 3.22 -27.85
N ALA A 409 24.34 2.17 -27.16
CA ALA A 409 23.45 1.28 -26.40
C ALA A 409 22.68 2.04 -25.31
N TYR A 410 23.37 2.84 -24.49
CA TYR A 410 22.75 3.66 -23.45
C TYR A 410 21.77 4.69 -24.02
N TRP A 411 22.11 5.33 -25.14
CA TRP A 411 21.20 6.28 -25.76
C TRP A 411 19.90 5.60 -26.21
N PHE A 412 20.01 4.43 -26.85
CA PHE A 412 18.84 3.66 -27.29
C PHE A 412 18.05 3.14 -26.10
N GLU A 413 18.69 2.68 -25.03
CA GLU A 413 18.02 2.27 -23.80
C GLU A 413 17.17 3.40 -23.24
N GLY A 414 17.71 4.61 -23.09
CA GLY A 414 16.98 5.78 -22.64
C GLY A 414 15.83 6.16 -23.58
N PHE A 415 16.07 6.13 -24.89
CA PHE A 415 15.06 6.46 -25.91
C PHE A 415 13.91 5.44 -25.94
N LEU A 416 14.18 4.16 -25.75
CA LEU A 416 13.20 3.07 -25.79
C LEU A 416 12.53 2.79 -24.45
N ARG A 417 12.97 3.44 -23.39
CA ARG A 417 12.41 3.22 -22.06
C ARG A 417 10.89 3.39 -22.06
N ALA A 418 10.20 2.42 -21.45
CA ALA A 418 8.74 2.33 -21.36
C ALA A 418 7.98 2.22 -22.70
N SER A 419 8.67 1.96 -23.81
CA SER A 419 8.09 2.08 -25.15
C SER A 419 8.36 0.91 -26.10
N GLY A 420 8.81 -0.24 -25.62
CA GLY A 420 9.01 -1.41 -26.49
C GLY A 420 7.75 -1.81 -27.27
N SER A 421 6.58 -1.68 -26.66
CA SER A 421 5.29 -1.91 -27.33
C SER A 421 4.87 -0.78 -28.27
N VAL A 422 5.29 0.46 -28.02
CA VAL A 422 4.98 1.61 -28.87
C VAL A 422 5.76 1.56 -30.18
N LEU A 423 7.00 1.02 -30.18
CA LEU A 423 7.73 0.74 -31.44
C LEU A 423 6.95 -0.16 -32.38
N LEU A 424 6.15 -1.10 -31.86
CA LEU A 424 5.31 -2.00 -32.65
C LEU A 424 4.01 -1.34 -33.14
N LEU A 425 3.60 -0.23 -32.51
CA LEU A 425 2.33 0.46 -32.78
C LEU A 425 2.53 1.78 -33.54
N ASP A 426 3.73 2.34 -33.52
CA ASP A 426 4.07 3.58 -34.23
C ASP A 426 4.97 3.27 -35.45
N ASP A 427 4.33 3.14 -36.63
CA ASP A 427 5.02 2.89 -37.89
C ASP A 427 6.11 3.93 -38.21
N ASN A 428 5.95 5.18 -37.75
CA ASN A 428 6.94 6.24 -37.98
C ASN A 428 8.20 6.00 -37.16
N LEU A 429 8.02 5.60 -35.90
CA LEU A 429 9.11 5.28 -34.97
C LEU A 429 9.83 4.00 -35.44
N TRP A 430 9.07 2.99 -35.84
CA TRP A 430 9.61 1.76 -36.41
C TRP A 430 10.46 2.02 -37.67
N GLN A 431 9.95 2.84 -38.62
CA GLN A 431 10.69 3.19 -39.81
C GLN A 431 11.96 4.01 -39.52
N LEU A 432 11.95 4.86 -38.48
CA LEU A 432 13.14 5.60 -38.04
C LEU A 432 14.23 4.64 -37.52
N VAL A 433 13.87 3.68 -36.67
CA VAL A 433 14.80 2.70 -36.09
C VAL A 433 15.23 1.65 -37.12
N ASN A 434 14.32 1.19 -38.01
CA ASN A 434 14.58 0.16 -39.01
C ASN A 434 15.32 0.69 -40.24
N GLY A 435 15.27 2.00 -40.50
CA GLY A 435 15.99 2.66 -41.57
C GLY A 435 17.45 2.99 -41.26
N TRP A 436 17.84 2.67 -40.06
CA TRP A 436 19.18 2.74 -39.50
C TRP A 436 19.85 1.38 -39.45
#